data_1050d3e538c1f4c5d0639f1346aa9ad8
#
_entry.id   1050d3e538c1f4c5d0639f1346aa9ad8
#
_cell.length_a   1.000
_cell.length_b   1.000
_cell.length_c   1.000
_cell.angle_alpha   90.00
_cell.angle_beta   90.00
_cell.angle_gamma   90.00
#
_symmetry.space_group_name_H-M   'P 1'
#
loop_
_entity.id
_entity.type
_entity.pdbx_description
1 polymer ?
#
loop_
_entity_poly.entity_id
_entity_poly.type
_entity_poly.pdbx_seq_one_letter_code
_entity_poly.pdbx_strand_id
1 'polypeptide(L)'
;MNNLKKYQRFACTAVLLLVAVAGCLLAGAIWSRWENHIYLPTYFTKIDDQYFIVDAGHYRILYSDDVKKPIFRWKTLDTDFYNPHSLAGHDGTLVADDTLNSRLKVYRRQSDDWTLSQIIPIADSGYPHFTA
;
A
#
# COMPACT_ATOMS: atom_id res chain seq x y z
N MET A 1 23.07 -48.75 19.21
CA MET A 1 22.82 -48.29 17.83
C MET A 1 21.56 -47.42 17.63
N ASN A 2 20.52 -47.58 18.49
CA ASN A 2 19.26 -46.80 18.36
C ASN A 2 19.34 -45.34 18.81
N ASN A 3 20.16 -45.00 19.80
CA ASN A 3 20.24 -43.65 20.36
C ASN A 3 20.91 -42.65 19.39
N LEU A 4 21.93 -43.07 18.62
CA LEU A 4 22.65 -42.20 17.71
C LEU A 4 21.73 -41.72 16.55
N LYS A 5 20.90 -42.63 16.03
CA LYS A 5 19.91 -42.28 14.99
C LYS A 5 18.81 -41.33 15.51
N LYS A 6 18.45 -41.45 16.78
CA LYS A 6 17.51 -40.54 17.42
C LYS A 6 18.07 -39.14 17.56
N TYR A 7 19.31 -38.99 18.03
CA TYR A 7 19.99 -37.68 18.11
C TYR A 7 20.18 -37.03 16.75
N GLN A 8 20.55 -37.79 15.72
CA GLN A 8 20.66 -37.28 14.36
C GLN A 8 19.34 -36.75 13.82
N ARG A 9 18.24 -37.43 14.06
CA ARG A 9 16.89 -36.98 13.67
C ARG A 9 16.51 -35.69 14.37
N PHE A 10 16.75 -35.60 15.69
CA PHE A 10 16.50 -34.35 16.45
C PHE A 10 17.35 -33.20 15.95
N ALA A 11 18.64 -33.43 15.68
CA ALA A 11 19.52 -32.41 15.15
C ALA A 11 19.08 -31.91 13.76
N CYS A 12 18.70 -32.81 12.85
CA CYS A 12 18.15 -32.44 11.53
C CYS A 12 16.85 -31.64 11.66
N THR A 13 15.94 -32.04 12.54
CA THR A 13 14.68 -31.30 12.76
C THR A 13 14.94 -29.91 13.33
N ALA A 14 15.86 -29.78 14.27
CA ALA A 14 16.22 -28.50 14.86
C ALA A 14 16.86 -27.55 13.81
N VAL A 15 17.75 -28.06 12.96
CA VAL A 15 18.35 -27.29 11.86
C VAL A 15 17.28 -26.85 10.87
N LEU A 16 16.35 -27.70 10.47
CA LEU A 16 15.27 -27.35 9.56
C LEU A 16 14.36 -26.27 10.14
N LEU A 17 14.04 -26.35 11.43
CA LEU A 17 13.26 -25.32 12.12
C LEU A 17 14.02 -23.96 12.16
N LEU A 18 15.31 -23.98 12.46
CA LEU A 18 16.11 -22.75 12.45
C LEU A 18 16.18 -22.10 11.06
N VAL A 19 16.35 -22.90 10.02
CA VAL A 19 16.34 -22.40 8.62
C VAL A 19 14.97 -21.82 8.24
N ALA A 20 13.88 -22.47 8.63
CA ALA A 20 12.53 -21.98 8.39
C ALA A 20 12.27 -20.65 9.11
N VAL A 21 12.63 -20.55 10.39
CA VAL A 21 12.51 -19.29 11.17
C VAL A 21 13.36 -18.18 10.57
N ALA A 22 14.61 -18.45 10.21
CA ALA A 22 15.48 -17.47 9.56
C ALA A 22 14.91 -17.02 8.22
N GLY A 23 14.36 -17.93 7.42
CA GLY A 23 13.68 -17.62 6.16
C GLY A 23 12.45 -16.71 6.36
N CYS A 24 11.62 -17.00 7.37
CA CYS A 24 10.47 -16.16 7.71
C CYS A 24 10.90 -14.75 8.18
N LEU A 25 11.95 -14.66 8.99
CA LEU A 25 12.47 -13.37 9.46
C LEU A 25 13.05 -12.54 8.31
N LEU A 26 13.80 -13.16 7.40
CA LEU A 26 14.31 -12.49 6.20
C LEU A 26 13.19 -12.03 5.27
N ALA A 27 12.21 -12.88 5.02
CA ALA A 27 11.06 -12.53 4.20
C ALA A 27 10.27 -11.37 4.82
N GLY A 28 10.05 -11.38 6.13
CA GLY A 28 9.42 -10.29 6.87
C GLY A 28 10.21 -8.98 6.79
N ALA A 29 11.54 -9.04 6.90
CA ALA A 29 12.40 -7.87 6.77
C ALA A 29 12.39 -7.28 5.35
N ILE A 30 12.40 -8.14 4.32
CA ILE A 30 12.30 -7.71 2.91
C ILE A 30 10.94 -7.08 2.66
N TRP A 31 9.86 -7.71 3.12
CA TRP A 31 8.50 -7.19 2.99
C TRP A 31 8.34 -5.83 3.67
N SER A 32 8.77 -5.71 4.93
CA SER A 32 8.76 -4.45 5.67
C SER A 32 9.55 -3.34 4.97
N ARG A 33 10.67 -3.68 4.35
CA ARG A 33 11.46 -2.73 3.60
C ARG A 33 10.74 -2.27 2.32
N TRP A 34 10.04 -3.17 1.64
CA TRP A 34 9.24 -2.85 0.46
C TRP A 34 8.09 -1.91 0.81
N GLU A 35 7.29 -2.23 1.82
CA GLU A 35 6.15 -1.43 2.27
C GLU A 35 6.53 -0.02 2.76
N ASN A 36 7.74 0.15 3.28
CA ASN A 36 8.22 1.42 3.84
C ASN A 36 8.84 2.37 2.82
N HIS A 37 8.82 2.01 1.52
CA HIS A 37 9.30 2.85 0.43
C HIS A 37 8.15 3.28 -0.47
N ILE A 38 8.36 4.38 -1.18
CA ILE A 38 7.52 4.79 -2.29
C ILE A 38 8.10 4.15 -3.56
N TYR A 39 7.24 3.60 -4.39
CA TYR A 39 7.65 2.99 -5.65
C TYR A 39 6.81 3.50 -6.81
N LEU A 40 7.45 4.11 -7.82
CA LEU A 40 6.82 4.75 -8.97
C LEU A 40 5.70 5.72 -8.58
N PRO A 41 5.98 6.77 -7.78
CA PRO A 41 4.96 7.75 -7.46
C PRO A 41 4.56 8.52 -8.72
N THR A 42 3.28 8.65 -8.95
CA THR A 42 2.73 9.37 -10.10
C THR A 42 2.25 10.77 -9.74
N TYR A 43 1.85 10.98 -8.50
CA TYR A 43 1.29 12.26 -8.08
C TYR A 43 1.59 12.56 -6.61
N PHE A 44 1.82 13.85 -6.32
CA PHE A 44 1.94 14.39 -4.97
C PHE A 44 1.15 15.69 -4.89
N THR A 45 0.32 15.83 -3.88
CA THR A 45 -0.49 17.03 -3.70
C THR A 45 -0.79 17.31 -2.23
N LYS A 46 -1.26 18.52 -1.96
CA LYS A 46 -1.86 18.89 -0.69
C LYS A 46 -3.32 19.25 -0.93
N ILE A 47 -4.22 18.60 -0.23
CA ILE A 47 -5.66 18.87 -0.27
C ILE A 47 -6.10 19.17 1.15
N ASP A 48 -6.74 20.31 1.33
CA ASP A 48 -7.08 20.87 2.62
C ASP A 48 -5.84 20.96 3.53
N ASP A 49 -5.80 20.26 4.63
CA ASP A 49 -4.70 20.23 5.59
C ASP A 49 -3.80 18.98 5.50
N GLN A 50 -4.04 18.10 4.51
CA GLN A 50 -3.33 16.83 4.36
C GLN A 50 -2.54 16.72 3.05
N TYR A 51 -1.42 16.02 3.10
CA TYR A 51 -0.57 15.69 1.97
C TYR A 51 -0.89 14.28 1.49
N PHE A 52 -0.85 14.09 0.17
CA PHE A 52 -1.16 12.82 -0.49
C PHE A 52 -0.06 12.42 -1.46
N ILE A 53 0.24 11.14 -1.49
CA ILE A 53 1.15 10.53 -2.45
C ILE A 53 0.42 9.38 -3.15
N VAL A 54 0.35 9.44 -4.47
CA VAL A 54 -0.10 8.32 -5.29
C VAL A 54 1.09 7.42 -5.54
N ASP A 55 1.18 6.32 -4.82
CA ASP A 55 2.25 5.31 -4.87
C ASP A 55 1.82 4.18 -5.82
N ALA A 56 1.86 4.50 -7.13
CA ALA A 56 1.29 3.66 -8.18
C ALA A 56 1.95 2.28 -8.26
N GLY A 57 3.26 2.20 -8.03
CA GLY A 57 3.98 0.94 -8.04
C GLY A 57 3.62 -0.01 -6.89
N HIS A 58 3.02 0.50 -5.81
CA HIS A 58 2.44 -0.30 -4.73
C HIS A 58 0.91 -0.33 -4.74
N TYR A 59 0.28 0.20 -5.80
CA TYR A 59 -1.18 0.19 -5.97
C TYR A 59 -1.94 0.83 -4.81
N ARG A 60 -1.38 1.91 -4.22
CA ARG A 60 -1.93 2.57 -3.03
C ARG A 60 -1.84 4.08 -3.10
N ILE A 61 -2.64 4.74 -2.28
CA ILE A 61 -2.53 6.17 -2.01
C ILE A 61 -2.26 6.35 -0.52
N LEU A 62 -1.25 7.12 -0.20
CA LEU A 62 -0.84 7.45 1.16
C LEU A 62 -1.20 8.87 1.49
N TYR A 63 -1.49 9.17 2.77
CA TYR A 63 -1.73 10.52 3.23
C TYR A 63 -1.17 10.79 4.63
N SER A 64 -0.88 12.06 4.91
CA SER A 64 -0.38 12.54 6.20
C SER A 64 -0.72 14.02 6.40
N ASP A 65 -0.91 14.42 7.63
CA ASP A 65 -1.00 15.81 8.07
C ASP A 65 0.36 16.52 8.10
N ASP A 66 1.47 15.78 8.10
CA ASP A 66 2.82 16.30 8.15
C ASP A 66 3.72 15.61 7.12
N VAL A 67 4.19 16.39 6.14
CA VAL A 67 5.09 15.93 5.08
C VAL A 67 6.46 15.46 5.61
N LYS A 68 6.87 15.88 6.80
CA LYS A 68 8.15 15.49 7.42
C LYS A 68 8.10 14.12 8.08
N LYS A 69 6.90 13.56 8.29
CA LYS A 69 6.76 12.21 8.82
C LYS A 69 7.40 11.18 7.86
N PRO A 70 8.14 10.21 8.36
CA PRO A 70 8.65 9.14 7.53
C PRO A 70 7.48 8.32 6.93
N ILE A 71 7.65 7.79 5.72
CA ILE A 71 6.59 7.14 4.93
C ILE A 71 5.86 6.03 5.69
N PHE A 72 6.57 5.24 6.49
CA PHE A 72 5.96 4.19 7.30
C PHE A 72 4.98 4.69 8.39
N ARG A 73 4.89 6.01 8.61
CA ARG A 73 3.92 6.66 9.49
C ARG A 73 2.78 7.36 8.75
N TRP A 74 2.82 7.34 7.42
CA TRP A 74 1.71 7.83 6.63
C TRP A 74 0.57 6.82 6.67
N LYS A 75 -0.65 7.30 6.71
CA LYS A 75 -1.84 6.47 6.62
C LYS A 75 -2.06 6.04 5.16
N THR A 76 -2.65 4.89 4.98
CA THR A 76 -3.06 4.42 3.66
C THR A 76 -4.53 4.74 3.44
N LEU A 77 -4.83 5.45 2.36
CA LEU A 77 -6.19 5.76 1.96
C LEU A 77 -6.93 4.49 1.51
N ASP A 78 -6.28 3.75 0.61
CA ASP A 78 -6.80 2.51 0.05
C ASP A 78 -5.66 1.74 -0.63
N THR A 79 -5.79 0.42 -0.72
CA THR A 79 -4.88 -0.51 -1.41
C THR A 79 -5.55 -1.28 -2.54
N ASP A 80 -6.85 -1.04 -2.79
CA ASP A 80 -7.61 -1.66 -3.88
C ASP A 80 -7.59 -0.76 -5.12
N PHE A 81 -6.39 -0.42 -5.59
CA PHE A 81 -6.16 0.29 -6.83
C PHE A 81 -5.44 -0.60 -7.84
N TYR A 82 -5.61 -0.30 -9.12
CA TYR A 82 -4.77 -0.84 -10.17
C TYR A 82 -4.22 0.29 -11.03
N ASN A 83 -2.95 0.62 -10.77
CA ASN A 83 -2.21 1.71 -11.40
C ASN A 83 -2.90 3.10 -11.26
N PRO A 84 -3.08 3.60 -10.01
CA PRO A 84 -3.61 4.94 -9.80
C PRO A 84 -2.63 5.99 -10.33
N HIS A 85 -3.11 7.09 -10.91
CA HIS A 85 -2.27 8.13 -11.47
C HIS A 85 -2.43 9.47 -10.78
N SER A 86 -3.63 9.83 -10.38
CA SER A 86 -3.92 11.14 -9.83
C SER A 86 -5.03 11.11 -8.78
N LEU A 87 -5.13 12.23 -8.10
CA LEU A 87 -6.10 12.47 -7.04
C LEU A 87 -6.41 13.95 -7.02
N ALA A 88 -7.66 14.30 -6.90
CA ALA A 88 -8.13 15.66 -6.71
C ALA A 88 -9.12 15.71 -5.55
N GLY A 89 -9.27 16.87 -4.94
CA GLY A 89 -10.24 17.01 -3.87
C GLY A 89 -10.32 18.41 -3.30
N HIS A 90 -11.37 18.62 -2.54
CA HIS A 90 -11.67 19.85 -1.85
C HIS A 90 -12.75 19.59 -0.81
N ASP A 91 -12.71 20.31 0.30
CA ASP A 91 -13.78 20.39 1.29
C ASP A 91 -14.23 19.00 1.80
N GLY A 92 -13.24 18.18 2.21
CA GLY A 92 -13.49 16.84 2.75
C GLY A 92 -14.00 15.82 1.74
N THR A 93 -13.80 16.08 0.45
CA THR A 93 -14.10 15.14 -0.64
C THR A 93 -12.83 14.89 -1.43
N LEU A 94 -12.52 13.61 -1.71
CA LEU A 94 -11.46 13.20 -2.62
C LEU A 94 -12.03 12.39 -3.76
N VAL A 95 -11.44 12.55 -4.94
CA VAL A 95 -11.69 11.69 -6.10
C VAL A 95 -10.33 11.19 -6.58
N ALA A 96 -10.16 9.89 -6.59
CA ALA A 96 -8.96 9.23 -7.08
C ALA A 96 -9.27 8.44 -8.35
N ASP A 97 -8.36 8.48 -9.32
CA ASP A 97 -8.47 7.58 -10.46
C ASP A 97 -7.94 6.19 -10.10
N ASP A 98 -8.63 5.19 -10.58
CA ASP A 98 -8.22 3.80 -10.55
C ASP A 98 -8.11 3.33 -12.00
N THR A 99 -7.03 3.80 -12.64
CA THR A 99 -6.84 3.88 -14.09
C THR A 99 -7.12 2.55 -14.80
N LEU A 100 -6.42 1.49 -14.42
CA LEU A 100 -6.56 0.20 -15.12
C LEU A 100 -7.83 -0.58 -14.72
N ASN A 101 -8.52 -0.15 -13.67
CA ASN A 101 -9.87 -0.63 -13.34
C ASN A 101 -10.97 0.20 -14.00
N SER A 102 -10.62 1.23 -14.81
CA SER A 102 -11.57 2.12 -15.50
C SER A 102 -12.66 2.67 -14.58
N ARG A 103 -12.26 3.15 -13.41
CA ARG A 103 -13.20 3.69 -12.41
C ARG A 103 -12.61 4.86 -11.64
N LEU A 104 -13.49 5.66 -11.05
CA LEU A 104 -13.13 6.67 -10.06
C LEU A 104 -13.59 6.19 -8.69
N LYS A 105 -12.78 6.46 -7.68
CA LYS A 105 -13.12 6.23 -6.28
C LYS A 105 -13.31 7.57 -5.59
N VAL A 106 -14.46 7.75 -4.95
CA VAL A 106 -14.81 8.96 -4.20
C VAL A 106 -14.76 8.66 -2.71
N TYR A 107 -13.99 9.45 -1.98
CA TYR A 107 -13.85 9.34 -0.53
C TYR A 107 -14.44 10.56 0.16
N ARG A 108 -14.94 10.35 1.36
CA ARG A 108 -15.40 11.41 2.26
C ARG A 108 -14.59 11.40 3.54
N ARG A 109 -14.19 12.58 3.97
CA ARG A 109 -13.48 12.76 5.24
C ARG A 109 -14.42 12.49 6.41
N GLN A 110 -13.95 11.71 7.37
CA GLN A 110 -14.60 11.46 8.65
C GLN A 110 -13.57 11.68 9.75
N SER A 111 -13.62 12.85 10.39
CA SER A 111 -12.58 13.30 11.31
C SER A 111 -11.21 13.37 10.64
N ASP A 112 -10.25 12.54 11.07
CA ASP A 112 -8.89 12.48 10.52
C ASP A 112 -8.69 11.36 9.49
N ASP A 113 -9.75 10.65 9.14
CA ASP A 113 -9.70 9.50 8.23
C ASP A 113 -10.60 9.69 7.01
N TRP A 114 -10.38 8.88 6.00
CA TRP A 114 -11.14 8.89 4.76
C TRP A 114 -11.88 7.58 4.58
N THR A 115 -13.13 7.67 4.15
CA THR A 115 -13.98 6.49 3.89
C THR A 115 -14.44 6.51 2.44
N LEU A 116 -14.29 5.36 1.77
CA LEU A 116 -14.82 5.17 0.42
C LEU A 116 -16.35 5.34 0.45
N SER A 117 -16.87 6.30 -0.30
CA SER A 117 -18.29 6.61 -0.36
C SER A 117 -18.97 6.17 -1.66
N GLN A 118 -18.19 6.15 -2.75
CA GLN A 118 -18.72 5.81 -4.07
C GLN A 118 -17.63 5.29 -4.99
N ILE A 119 -18.01 4.37 -5.88
CA ILE A 119 -17.23 3.96 -7.04
C ILE A 119 -18.03 4.35 -8.29
N ILE A 120 -17.39 5.09 -9.19
CA ILE A 120 -17.98 5.54 -10.46
C ILE A 120 -17.29 4.79 -11.58
N PRO A 121 -17.94 3.83 -12.24
CA PRO A 121 -17.37 3.18 -13.41
C PRO A 121 -17.29 4.18 -14.57
N ILE A 122 -16.23 4.11 -15.35
CA ILE A 122 -16.07 4.90 -16.57
C ILE A 122 -16.34 3.97 -17.74
N ALA A 123 -17.45 4.22 -18.43
CA ALA A 123 -17.85 3.42 -19.59
C ALA A 123 -17.05 3.85 -20.84
N ASP A 124 -16.57 2.89 -21.58
CA ASP A 124 -16.27 2.86 -23.02
C ASP A 124 -15.18 3.72 -23.63
N SER A 125 -14.39 4.51 -22.93
CA SER A 125 -13.50 5.44 -23.66
C SER A 125 -12.04 5.49 -23.23
N GLY A 126 -11.54 4.45 -22.65
CA GLY A 126 -10.13 4.45 -22.28
C GLY A 126 -9.89 4.75 -20.80
N TYR A 127 -8.64 4.74 -20.44
CA TYR A 127 -8.19 4.92 -19.07
C TYR A 127 -8.46 6.35 -18.61
N PRO A 128 -9.04 6.56 -17.42
CA PRO A 128 -9.19 7.89 -16.87
C PRO A 128 -7.81 8.47 -16.58
N HIS A 129 -7.48 9.53 -17.27
CA HIS A 129 -6.35 10.37 -16.93
C HIS A 129 -6.89 11.71 -16.45
N PHE A 130 -6.72 12.00 -15.18
CA PHE A 130 -6.96 13.34 -14.69
C PHE A 130 -5.75 14.20 -15.00
N THR A 131 -5.97 15.22 -15.80
CA THR A 131 -5.11 16.41 -15.80
C THR A 131 -5.71 17.36 -14.76
N ALA A 132 -4.99 17.59 -13.68
CA ALA A 132 -5.34 18.61 -12.70
C ALA A 132 -5.16 20.01 -13.29
#